data_8927cc14240fbbfb1461ea8452838a98
#
_entry.id   8927cc14240fbbfb1461ea8452838a98
#
_cell.length_a   1.000
_cell.length_b   1.000
_cell.length_c   1.000
_cell.angle_alpha   90.00
_cell.angle_beta   90.00
_cell.angle_gamma   90.00
#
_symmetry.space_group_name_H-M   'P 1'
#
loop_
_entity.id
_entity.type
_entity.pdbx_description
1 polymer ?
#
loop_
_entity_poly.entity_id
_entity_poly.type
_entity_poly.pdbx_seq_one_letter_code
_entity_poly.pdbx_strand_id
1 'polypeptide(L)'
;MGRKLATFFRQLKHLSFARMKLHINAVHEETGKNRLAIFCDMVWCEVRYGIGYLDYHVFGFANRRGAVRKTYMTAVQNQALTRQMNDPAYFYQLNDKIEFDTIFSDLLKRRFLDLRKTDAAGLRDFCAGTEAIFCKPAGLCGGEGIQRLATADIDDYDALYDRLIKGGQLLIEEPIRQHPDMNKLCPDSVNTVRIVTLVTAQGAQMVYALVRMGMGGVCVDNVSSGGMYAPVNEHGQLYRPAFCDKTGKYYERHPVTGTEITGFQIPLFDQALELCRTASRRVEAHLKYIGWDVAITPDGPVLVEGNNLPGYDMCQNAGHVDEGMLPRFEKLLGRPIM
;
A
#
# COMPACT_ATOMS: atom_id res chain seq x y z
N MET A 1 -8.89 16.05 30.32
CA MET A 1 -9.13 14.64 30.71
C MET A 1 -10.41 14.08 30.08
N GLY A 2 -11.55 14.76 30.05
CA GLY A 2 -12.82 14.26 29.55
C GLY A 2 -12.90 13.90 28.06
N ARG A 3 -12.24 14.65 27.15
CA ARG A 3 -12.24 14.35 25.69
C ARG A 3 -11.50 13.03 25.35
N LYS A 4 -10.42 12.71 26.05
CA LYS A 4 -9.67 11.44 25.85
C LYS A 4 -10.45 10.23 26.33
N LEU A 5 -11.18 10.36 27.44
CA LEU A 5 -12.07 9.30 27.94
C LEU A 5 -13.26 9.06 26.99
N ALA A 6 -13.87 10.11 26.45
CA ALA A 6 -14.99 9.99 25.52
C ALA A 6 -14.55 9.32 24.19
N THR A 7 -13.33 9.62 23.72
CA THR A 7 -12.72 8.94 22.55
C THR A 7 -12.44 7.48 22.86
N PHE A 8 -11.91 7.16 24.03
CA PHE A 8 -11.68 5.80 24.51
C PHE A 8 -12.99 4.97 24.57
N PHE A 9 -14.06 5.49 25.15
CA PHE A 9 -15.36 4.81 25.19
C PHE A 9 -15.99 4.65 23.80
N ARG A 10 -15.74 5.54 22.86
CA ARG A 10 -16.21 5.39 21.47
C ARG A 10 -15.41 4.32 20.71
N GLN A 11 -14.11 4.23 20.96
CA GLN A 11 -13.25 3.18 20.40
C GLN A 11 -13.53 1.80 21.00
N LEU A 12 -13.94 1.72 22.28
CA LEU A 12 -14.39 0.48 22.91
C LEU A 12 -15.59 -0.19 22.18
N LYS A 13 -16.47 0.59 21.53
CA LYS A 13 -17.57 0.04 20.71
C LYS A 13 -17.11 -0.71 19.46
N HIS A 14 -15.90 -0.46 18.99
CA HIS A 14 -15.29 -1.12 17.82
C HIS A 14 -14.22 -2.14 18.21
N LEU A 15 -13.95 -2.35 19.50
CA LEU A 15 -13.00 -3.34 19.99
C LEU A 15 -13.57 -4.76 19.81
N SER A 16 -12.98 -5.50 18.89
CA SER A 16 -13.20 -6.93 18.81
C SER A 16 -12.31 -7.62 19.87
N PHE A 17 -12.91 -8.01 21.01
CA PHE A 17 -12.20 -8.77 22.04
C PHE A 17 -11.58 -10.06 21.50
N ALA A 18 -12.21 -10.69 20.51
CA ALA A 18 -11.67 -11.87 19.84
C ALA A 18 -10.35 -11.55 19.10
N ARG A 19 -10.29 -10.44 18.35
CA ARG A 19 -9.06 -9.99 17.67
C ARG A 19 -7.97 -9.58 18.66
N MET A 20 -8.34 -8.84 19.71
CA MET A 20 -7.38 -8.45 20.76
C MET A 20 -6.77 -9.69 21.44
N LYS A 21 -7.55 -10.72 21.75
CA LYS A 21 -7.07 -11.99 22.31
C LYS A 21 -6.10 -12.70 21.33
N LEU A 22 -6.37 -12.64 20.03
CA LEU A 22 -5.48 -13.17 18.99
C LEU A 22 -4.09 -12.50 19.05
N HIS A 23 -4.05 -11.17 19.09
CA HIS A 23 -2.80 -10.42 19.17
C HIS A 23 -2.08 -10.60 20.51
N ILE A 24 -2.79 -10.72 21.64
CA ILE A 24 -2.19 -11.06 22.95
C ILE A 24 -1.50 -12.41 22.88
N ASN A 25 -2.14 -13.42 22.29
CA ASN A 25 -1.56 -14.75 22.17
C ASN A 25 -0.33 -14.74 21.26
N ALA A 26 -0.40 -14.08 20.11
CA ALA A 26 0.75 -13.94 19.21
C ALA A 26 1.94 -13.27 19.91
N VAL A 27 1.74 -12.12 20.57
CA VAL A 27 2.79 -11.45 21.35
C VAL A 27 3.32 -12.32 22.50
N HIS A 28 2.48 -13.13 23.14
CA HIS A 28 2.91 -14.07 24.15
C HIS A 28 3.84 -15.15 23.55
N GLU A 29 3.45 -15.74 22.44
CA GLU A 29 4.23 -16.76 21.73
C GLU A 29 5.58 -16.22 21.26
N GLU A 30 5.62 -14.99 20.75
CA GLU A 30 6.84 -14.33 20.28
C GLU A 30 7.78 -13.91 21.42
N THR A 31 7.24 -13.50 22.56
CA THR A 31 8.03 -12.82 23.62
C THR A 31 8.18 -13.62 24.90
N GLY A 32 7.38 -14.68 25.10
CA GLY A 32 7.28 -15.42 26.36
C GLY A 32 6.64 -14.66 27.52
N LYS A 33 6.16 -13.41 27.31
CA LYS A 33 5.60 -12.56 28.36
C LYS A 33 4.22 -13.03 28.80
N ASN A 34 3.89 -12.76 30.07
CA ASN A 34 2.59 -13.11 30.63
C ASN A 34 1.45 -12.39 29.90
N ARG A 35 0.36 -13.11 29.52
CA ARG A 35 -0.78 -12.59 28.76
C ARG A 35 -1.49 -11.42 29.47
N LEU A 36 -1.63 -11.49 30.80
CA LEU A 36 -2.25 -10.41 31.57
C LEU A 36 -1.36 -9.15 31.55
N ALA A 37 -0.05 -9.32 31.67
CA ALA A 37 0.89 -8.19 31.55
C ALA A 37 0.85 -7.54 30.16
N ILE A 38 0.75 -8.35 29.09
CA ILE A 38 0.58 -7.86 27.71
C ILE A 38 -0.73 -7.07 27.59
N PHE A 39 -1.84 -7.63 28.10
CA PHE A 39 -3.14 -6.96 28.07
C PHE A 39 -3.10 -5.60 28.78
N CYS A 40 -2.56 -5.55 30.01
CA CYS A 40 -2.45 -4.30 30.76
C CYS A 40 -1.57 -3.27 30.05
N ASP A 41 -0.46 -3.71 29.43
CA ASP A 41 0.43 -2.83 28.67
C ASP A 41 -0.22 -2.35 27.36
N MET A 42 -0.99 -3.18 26.66
CA MET A 42 -1.82 -2.79 25.50
C MET A 42 -2.82 -1.69 25.88
N VAL A 43 -3.58 -1.90 26.95
CA VAL A 43 -4.54 -0.90 27.43
C VAL A 43 -3.84 0.41 27.82
N TRP A 44 -2.69 0.30 28.51
CA TRP A 44 -1.91 1.47 28.86
C TRP A 44 -1.38 2.22 27.62
N CYS A 45 -0.92 1.50 26.59
CA CYS A 45 -0.46 2.08 25.33
C CYS A 45 -1.60 2.78 24.57
N GLU A 46 -2.78 2.20 24.55
CA GLU A 46 -3.97 2.81 23.95
C GLU A 46 -4.29 4.15 24.64
N VAL A 47 -4.36 4.15 25.98
CA VAL A 47 -4.67 5.36 26.75
C VAL A 47 -3.56 6.42 26.66
N ARG A 48 -2.29 5.98 26.70
CA ARG A 48 -1.14 6.89 26.79
C ARG A 48 -0.67 7.44 25.46
N TYR A 49 -0.71 6.58 24.42
CA TYR A 49 -0.14 6.89 23.10
C TYR A 49 -1.19 6.85 21.96
N GLY A 50 -2.38 6.27 22.18
CA GLY A 50 -3.37 6.04 21.14
C GLY A 50 -2.99 4.87 20.22
N ILE A 51 -2.26 3.89 20.74
CA ILE A 51 -1.78 2.70 20.01
C ILE A 51 -2.72 1.54 20.29
N GLY A 52 -3.46 1.11 19.27
CA GLY A 52 -4.36 -0.04 19.34
C GLY A 52 -3.62 -1.38 19.42
N TYR A 53 -4.37 -2.45 19.68
CA TYR A 53 -3.79 -3.79 19.85
C TYR A 53 -3.05 -4.32 18.61
N LEU A 54 -3.49 -3.94 17.40
CA LEU A 54 -2.82 -4.30 16.15
C LEU A 54 -1.44 -3.60 16.07
N ASP A 55 -1.44 -2.28 16.22
CA ASP A 55 -0.22 -1.47 16.19
C ASP A 55 0.76 -1.90 17.29
N TYR A 56 0.24 -2.21 18.49
CA TYR A 56 1.06 -2.72 19.60
C TYR A 56 1.85 -3.98 19.21
N HIS A 57 1.20 -4.90 18.51
CA HIS A 57 1.83 -6.12 18.03
C HIS A 57 2.81 -5.81 16.90
N VAL A 58 2.35 -5.16 15.81
CA VAL A 58 3.17 -4.84 14.61
C VAL A 58 4.40 -4.01 14.98
N PHE A 59 4.28 -3.06 15.91
CA PHE A 59 5.39 -2.22 16.35
C PHE A 59 6.28 -2.88 17.42
N GLY A 60 5.95 -4.09 17.86
CA GLY A 60 6.74 -4.82 18.86
C GLY A 60 6.80 -4.13 20.23
N PHE A 61 5.73 -3.43 20.63
CA PHE A 61 5.69 -2.61 21.83
C PHE A 61 5.91 -3.39 23.11
N ALA A 62 5.65 -4.69 23.09
CA ALA A 62 6.00 -5.56 24.21
C ALA A 62 7.48 -5.48 24.60
N ASN A 63 8.38 -5.27 23.63
CA ASN A 63 9.83 -5.18 23.84
C ASN A 63 10.37 -3.73 23.80
N ARG A 64 9.52 -2.73 23.52
CA ARG A 64 9.89 -1.32 23.43
C ARG A 64 9.30 -0.53 24.60
N ARG A 65 10.02 0.47 25.09
CA ARG A 65 9.56 1.30 26.24
C ARG A 65 10.00 2.75 26.13
N GLY A 66 9.42 3.61 26.97
CA GLY A 66 9.86 4.97 27.20
C GLY A 66 9.89 5.86 25.96
N ALA A 67 11.06 6.42 25.68
CA ALA A 67 11.24 7.35 24.57
C ALA A 67 10.98 6.70 23.19
N VAL A 68 11.36 5.44 23.01
CA VAL A 68 11.19 4.72 21.72
C VAL A 68 9.72 4.59 21.34
N ARG A 69 8.82 4.26 22.27
CA ARG A 69 7.38 4.19 21.96
C ARG A 69 6.79 5.51 21.46
N LYS A 70 7.37 6.64 21.87
CA LYS A 70 6.93 7.99 21.46
C LYS A 70 7.32 8.35 20.03
N THR A 71 8.27 7.64 19.44
CA THR A 71 8.71 7.90 18.07
C THR A 71 7.76 7.28 17.02
N TYR A 72 6.81 6.44 17.47
CA TYR A 72 5.88 5.78 16.55
C TYR A 72 4.72 6.69 16.19
N MET A 73 4.49 6.84 14.89
CA MET A 73 3.32 7.51 14.35
C MET A 73 2.08 6.66 14.59
N THR A 74 1.02 7.29 15.06
CA THR A 74 -0.26 6.61 15.36
C THR A 74 -1.27 6.80 14.23
N ALA A 75 -2.32 5.96 14.19
CA ALA A 75 -3.43 6.12 13.27
C ALA A 75 -4.06 7.53 13.33
N VAL A 76 -4.20 8.08 14.54
CA VAL A 76 -4.77 9.43 14.76
C VAL A 76 -3.86 10.50 14.16
N GLN A 77 -2.55 10.39 14.35
CA GLN A 77 -1.57 11.33 13.76
C GLN A 77 -1.52 11.21 12.24
N ASN A 78 -1.58 9.98 11.68
CA ASN A 78 -1.63 9.78 10.24
C ASN A 78 -2.88 10.40 9.62
N GLN A 79 -4.05 10.20 10.25
CA GLN A 79 -5.29 10.84 9.81
C GLN A 79 -5.24 12.35 9.94
N ALA A 80 -4.64 12.88 11.02
CA ALA A 80 -4.46 14.31 11.20
C ALA A 80 -3.56 14.91 10.11
N LEU A 81 -2.44 14.23 9.80
CA LEU A 81 -1.55 14.62 8.72
C LEU A 81 -2.28 14.60 7.37
N THR A 82 -3.00 13.53 7.05
CA THR A 82 -3.77 13.45 5.81
C THR A 82 -4.75 14.60 5.68
N ARG A 83 -5.53 14.93 6.71
CA ARG A 83 -6.48 16.05 6.68
C ARG A 83 -5.82 17.41 6.54
N GLN A 84 -4.59 17.56 6.99
CA GLN A 84 -3.82 18.81 6.85
C GLN A 84 -3.19 18.97 5.47
N MET A 85 -2.84 17.86 4.84
CA MET A 85 -2.05 17.84 3.61
C MET A 85 -2.89 17.55 2.37
N ASN A 86 -4.06 16.93 2.52
CA ASN A 86 -4.92 16.51 1.42
C ASN A 86 -6.33 17.07 1.59
N ASP A 87 -6.83 17.72 0.53
CA ASP A 87 -8.21 18.19 0.47
C ASP A 87 -9.14 17.03 0.06
N PRO A 88 -10.12 16.64 0.90
CA PRO A 88 -11.05 15.58 0.59
C PRO A 88 -11.87 15.78 -0.69
N ALA A 89 -12.10 17.02 -1.11
CA ALA A 89 -12.84 17.33 -2.33
C ALA A 89 -12.14 16.79 -3.59
N TYR A 90 -10.83 16.52 -3.52
CA TYR A 90 -10.00 16.02 -4.63
C TYR A 90 -9.60 14.55 -4.51
N PHE A 91 -10.10 13.83 -3.52
CA PHE A 91 -9.79 12.40 -3.35
C PHE A 91 -10.20 11.54 -4.53
N TYR A 92 -11.19 11.96 -5.31
CA TYR A 92 -11.62 11.27 -6.53
C TYR A 92 -10.47 11.09 -7.55
N GLN A 93 -9.51 12.03 -7.60
CA GLN A 93 -8.36 11.98 -8.50
C GLN A 93 -7.46 10.76 -8.28
N LEU A 94 -7.50 10.17 -7.07
CA LEU A 94 -6.74 8.97 -6.72
C LEU A 94 -7.63 7.75 -6.48
N ASN A 95 -8.89 7.97 -6.02
CA ASN A 95 -9.79 6.87 -5.64
C ASN A 95 -10.60 6.33 -6.83
N ASP A 96 -10.93 7.17 -7.82
CA ASP A 96 -11.52 6.71 -9.08
C ASP A 96 -10.40 6.33 -10.05
N LYS A 97 -10.30 5.03 -10.37
CA LYS A 97 -9.23 4.52 -11.24
C LYS A 97 -9.26 5.11 -12.65
N ILE A 98 -10.45 5.44 -13.16
CA ILE A 98 -10.60 6.02 -14.50
C ILE A 98 -10.11 7.47 -14.50
N GLU A 99 -10.44 8.23 -13.44
CA GLU A 99 -9.91 9.59 -13.27
C GLU A 99 -8.40 9.57 -13.07
N PHE A 100 -7.90 8.63 -12.24
CA PHE A 100 -6.46 8.43 -12.05
C PHE A 100 -5.74 8.15 -13.38
N ASP A 101 -6.22 7.18 -14.16
CA ASP A 101 -5.63 6.82 -15.44
C ASP A 101 -5.70 7.97 -16.44
N THR A 102 -6.77 8.77 -16.40
CA THR A 102 -6.91 9.97 -17.25
C THR A 102 -5.89 11.05 -16.87
N ILE A 103 -5.74 11.35 -15.57
CA ILE A 103 -4.81 12.39 -15.08
C ILE A 103 -3.35 12.00 -15.34
N PHE A 104 -3.02 10.72 -15.18
CA PHE A 104 -1.65 10.22 -15.23
C PHE A 104 -1.33 9.39 -16.48
N SER A 105 -2.13 9.52 -17.55
CA SER A 105 -2.10 8.66 -18.75
C SER A 105 -0.69 8.45 -19.36
N ASP A 106 0.11 9.50 -19.44
CA ASP A 106 1.50 9.45 -19.96
C ASP A 106 2.49 8.79 -18.96
N LEU A 107 2.13 8.70 -17.66
CA LEU A 107 2.94 8.04 -16.62
C LEU A 107 2.56 6.57 -16.42
N LEU A 108 1.44 6.12 -16.99
CA LEU A 108 1.02 4.73 -16.96
C LEU A 108 1.76 3.87 -17.98
N LYS A 109 2.13 4.44 -19.15
CA LYS A 109 2.77 3.78 -20.29
C LYS A 109 2.07 2.47 -20.70
N ARG A 110 0.76 2.36 -20.48
CA ARG A 110 -0.13 1.30 -20.94
C ARG A 110 -1.42 1.90 -21.43
N ARG A 111 -2.09 1.23 -22.36
CA ARG A 111 -3.41 1.65 -22.82
C ARG A 111 -4.46 1.31 -21.76
N PHE A 112 -5.47 2.15 -21.66
CA PHE A 112 -6.68 1.88 -20.88
C PHE A 112 -7.92 2.32 -21.65
N LEU A 113 -9.09 1.77 -21.26
CA LEU A 113 -10.37 2.05 -21.89
C LEU A 113 -11.44 2.24 -20.82
N ASP A 114 -12.15 3.37 -20.90
CA ASP A 114 -13.35 3.64 -20.09
C ASP A 114 -14.58 3.11 -20.84
N LEU A 115 -15.15 2.00 -20.39
CA LEU A 115 -16.31 1.37 -21.02
C LEU A 115 -17.56 2.26 -21.03
N ARG A 116 -17.62 3.31 -20.21
CA ARG A 116 -18.73 4.28 -20.24
C ARG A 116 -18.71 5.18 -21.48
N LYS A 117 -17.57 5.23 -22.19
CA LYS A 117 -17.32 6.12 -23.35
C LYS A 117 -17.17 5.36 -24.66
N THR A 118 -17.47 4.08 -24.67
CA THR A 118 -17.32 3.20 -25.82
C THR A 118 -18.44 2.15 -25.86
N ASP A 119 -18.36 1.24 -26.81
CA ASP A 119 -19.26 0.10 -26.98
C ASP A 119 -18.48 -1.21 -27.15
N ALA A 120 -19.17 -2.30 -27.47
CA ALA A 120 -18.55 -3.61 -27.67
C ALA A 120 -17.54 -3.63 -28.83
N ALA A 121 -17.77 -2.81 -29.89
CA ALA A 121 -16.81 -2.67 -30.98
C ALA A 121 -15.51 -2.02 -30.52
N GLY A 122 -15.59 -0.93 -29.72
CA GLY A 122 -14.42 -0.31 -29.15
C GLY A 122 -13.67 -1.21 -28.13
N LEU A 123 -14.40 -2.08 -27.40
CA LEU A 123 -13.76 -3.09 -26.54
C LEU A 123 -13.00 -4.11 -27.39
N ARG A 124 -13.59 -4.58 -28.51
CA ARG A 124 -12.93 -5.49 -29.46
C ARG A 124 -11.67 -4.87 -30.04
N ASP A 125 -11.75 -3.62 -30.48
CA ASP A 125 -10.62 -2.89 -31.05
C ASP A 125 -9.49 -2.69 -30.03
N PHE A 126 -9.84 -2.41 -28.76
CA PHE A 126 -8.87 -2.33 -27.66
C PHE A 126 -8.16 -3.67 -27.43
N CYS A 127 -8.88 -4.78 -27.49
CA CYS A 127 -8.33 -6.13 -27.31
C CYS A 127 -7.46 -6.59 -28.49
N ALA A 128 -7.61 -5.96 -29.66
CA ALA A 128 -6.80 -6.31 -30.82
C ALA A 128 -5.31 -6.03 -30.56
N GLY A 129 -4.48 -7.08 -30.72
CA GLY A 129 -3.03 -6.98 -30.51
C GLY A 129 -2.55 -7.06 -29.04
N THR A 130 -3.44 -7.36 -28.09
CA THR A 130 -3.04 -7.68 -26.70
C THR A 130 -3.40 -9.12 -26.34
N GLU A 131 -2.55 -9.80 -25.56
CA GLU A 131 -2.77 -11.20 -25.16
C GLU A 131 -3.79 -11.33 -24.03
N ALA A 132 -3.96 -10.28 -23.23
CA ALA A 132 -4.89 -10.27 -22.11
C ALA A 132 -5.30 -8.84 -21.76
N ILE A 133 -6.38 -8.73 -21.02
CA ILE A 133 -6.87 -7.48 -20.43
C ILE A 133 -7.14 -7.65 -18.93
N PHE A 134 -7.01 -6.57 -18.17
CA PHE A 134 -7.50 -6.46 -16.80
C PHE A 134 -8.77 -5.65 -16.78
N CYS A 135 -9.86 -6.25 -16.26
CA CYS A 135 -11.14 -5.59 -16.05
C CYS A 135 -11.24 -5.20 -14.57
N LYS A 136 -11.46 -3.91 -14.31
CA LYS A 136 -11.42 -3.35 -12.95
C LYS A 136 -12.68 -2.53 -12.66
N PRO A 137 -13.25 -2.63 -11.45
CA PRO A 137 -14.24 -1.66 -10.98
C PRO A 137 -13.58 -0.29 -10.72
N ALA A 138 -14.27 0.79 -11.04
CA ALA A 138 -13.72 2.14 -10.94
C ALA A 138 -13.37 2.56 -9.49
N GLY A 139 -14.19 2.18 -8.50
CA GLY A 139 -14.12 2.69 -7.14
C GLY A 139 -13.74 1.70 -6.04
N LEU A 140 -13.40 0.43 -6.34
CA LEU A 140 -13.00 -0.56 -5.33
C LEU A 140 -11.49 -0.54 -5.10
N CYS A 141 -11.07 -0.76 -3.84
CA CYS A 141 -9.66 -0.81 -3.42
C CYS A 141 -9.20 -2.25 -3.15
N GLY A 142 -7.89 -2.44 -3.04
CA GLY A 142 -7.34 -3.71 -2.54
C GLY A 142 -7.37 -4.87 -3.53
N GLY A 143 -7.53 -4.63 -4.82
CA GLY A 143 -7.60 -5.69 -5.85
C GLY A 143 -8.95 -6.39 -5.94
N GLU A 144 -9.95 -5.96 -5.15
CA GLU A 144 -11.29 -6.54 -5.18
C GLU A 144 -11.97 -6.33 -6.54
N GLY A 145 -12.55 -7.41 -7.08
CA GLY A 145 -13.26 -7.38 -8.35
C GLY A 145 -12.37 -7.27 -9.60
N ILE A 146 -11.05 -7.32 -9.48
CA ILE A 146 -10.15 -7.35 -10.65
C ILE A 146 -10.20 -8.72 -11.29
N GLN A 147 -10.42 -8.74 -12.63
CA GLN A 147 -10.36 -9.94 -13.43
C GLN A 147 -9.30 -9.79 -14.53
N ARG A 148 -8.50 -10.84 -14.72
CA ARG A 148 -7.64 -10.98 -15.91
C ARG A 148 -8.33 -11.91 -16.88
N LEU A 149 -8.51 -11.46 -18.13
CA LEU A 149 -9.08 -12.24 -19.22
C LEU A 149 -8.05 -12.36 -20.34
N ALA A 150 -7.81 -13.58 -20.79
CA ALA A 150 -7.04 -13.79 -22.03
C ALA A 150 -7.94 -13.40 -23.22
N THR A 151 -7.40 -12.62 -24.13
CA THR A 151 -8.19 -12.15 -25.30
C THR A 151 -8.55 -13.26 -26.25
N ALA A 152 -7.75 -14.34 -26.28
CA ALA A 152 -8.03 -15.54 -27.04
C ALA A 152 -9.27 -16.33 -26.55
N ASP A 153 -9.70 -16.10 -25.29
CA ASP A 153 -10.84 -16.78 -24.67
C ASP A 153 -12.15 -15.96 -24.84
N ILE A 154 -12.12 -14.86 -25.59
CA ILE A 154 -13.28 -13.98 -25.77
C ILE A 154 -13.95 -14.31 -27.11
N ASP A 155 -15.03 -15.09 -27.05
CA ASP A 155 -15.79 -15.49 -28.23
C ASP A 155 -16.84 -14.44 -28.63
N ASP A 156 -17.44 -13.74 -27.67
CA ASP A 156 -18.52 -12.78 -27.86
C ASP A 156 -18.24 -11.47 -27.08
N TYR A 157 -17.88 -10.42 -27.83
CA TYR A 157 -17.57 -9.10 -27.25
C TYR A 157 -18.83 -8.34 -26.83
N ASP A 158 -19.98 -8.56 -27.44
CA ASP A 158 -21.23 -7.92 -27.04
C ASP A 158 -21.68 -8.47 -25.68
N ALA A 159 -21.69 -9.79 -25.53
CA ALA A 159 -22.00 -10.43 -24.24
C ALA A 159 -20.97 -10.06 -23.15
N LEU A 160 -19.69 -9.98 -23.50
CA LEU A 160 -18.64 -9.55 -22.57
C LEU A 160 -18.86 -8.11 -22.12
N TYR A 161 -19.09 -7.18 -23.04
CA TYR A 161 -19.32 -5.77 -22.74
C TYR A 161 -20.51 -5.60 -21.78
N ASP A 162 -21.67 -6.21 -22.11
CA ASP A 162 -22.86 -6.16 -21.27
C ASP A 162 -22.61 -6.71 -19.86
N ARG A 163 -21.88 -7.82 -19.76
CA ARG A 163 -21.48 -8.41 -18.47
C ARG A 163 -20.61 -7.48 -17.65
N LEU A 164 -19.61 -6.84 -18.27
CA LEU A 164 -18.69 -5.93 -17.60
C LEU A 164 -19.40 -4.66 -17.11
N ILE A 165 -20.24 -4.06 -17.96
CA ILE A 165 -21.07 -2.90 -17.59
C ILE A 165 -21.99 -3.24 -16.41
N LYS A 166 -22.73 -4.35 -16.50
CA LYS A 166 -23.62 -4.82 -15.43
C LYS A 166 -22.87 -5.13 -14.14
N GLY A 167 -21.65 -5.66 -14.25
CA GLY A 167 -20.78 -5.96 -13.12
C GLY A 167 -20.04 -4.76 -12.53
N GLY A 168 -20.17 -3.57 -13.13
CA GLY A 168 -19.46 -2.36 -12.69
C GLY A 168 -17.96 -2.36 -12.97
N GLN A 169 -17.46 -3.27 -13.83
CA GLN A 169 -16.06 -3.36 -14.24
C GLN A 169 -15.79 -2.42 -15.41
N LEU A 170 -15.71 -1.14 -15.12
CA LEU A 170 -15.77 -0.06 -16.12
C LEU A 170 -14.43 0.34 -16.71
N LEU A 171 -13.33 -0.07 -16.08
CA LEU A 171 -11.98 0.21 -16.54
C LEU A 171 -11.34 -1.06 -17.10
N ILE A 172 -10.88 -0.99 -18.34
CA ILE A 172 -10.08 -2.03 -19.00
C ILE A 172 -8.66 -1.50 -19.17
N GLU A 173 -7.67 -2.31 -18.80
CA GLU A 173 -6.25 -1.96 -18.95
C GLU A 173 -5.46 -3.09 -19.58
N GLU A 174 -4.39 -2.73 -20.27
CA GLU A 174 -3.36 -3.68 -20.69
C GLU A 174 -2.57 -4.21 -19.49
N PRO A 175 -2.11 -5.48 -19.54
CA PRO A 175 -1.21 -6.02 -18.53
C PRO A 175 0.10 -5.23 -18.45
N ILE A 176 0.57 -5.00 -17.23
CA ILE A 176 1.92 -4.47 -17.00
C ILE A 176 2.94 -5.59 -17.21
N ARG A 177 3.90 -5.37 -18.09
CA ARG A 177 5.05 -6.27 -18.26
C ARG A 177 6.12 -5.92 -17.24
N GLN A 178 6.24 -6.74 -16.20
CA GLN A 178 7.20 -6.51 -15.13
C GLN A 178 8.66 -6.71 -15.58
N HIS A 179 9.58 -5.92 -15.03
CA HIS A 179 11.02 -6.03 -15.27
C HIS A 179 11.53 -7.44 -14.89
N PRO A 180 12.43 -8.06 -15.66
CA PRO A 180 12.93 -9.40 -15.39
C PRO A 180 13.54 -9.58 -13.99
N ASP A 181 14.23 -8.56 -13.46
CA ASP A 181 14.76 -8.65 -12.10
C ASP A 181 13.65 -8.65 -11.03
N MET A 182 12.58 -7.87 -11.24
CA MET A 182 11.43 -7.90 -10.32
C MET A 182 10.70 -9.24 -10.36
N ASN A 183 10.69 -9.94 -11.50
CA ASN A 183 10.14 -11.30 -11.60
C ASN A 183 10.86 -12.33 -10.71
N LYS A 184 12.12 -12.05 -10.33
CA LYS A 184 12.85 -12.90 -9.39
C LYS A 184 12.20 -12.93 -8.01
N LEU A 185 11.52 -11.86 -7.59
CA LEU A 185 10.75 -11.83 -6.34
C LEU A 185 9.48 -12.68 -6.48
N CYS A 186 8.56 -12.30 -7.36
CA CYS A 186 7.36 -13.07 -7.68
C CYS A 186 6.98 -12.85 -9.14
N PRO A 187 7.02 -13.89 -10.00
CA PRO A 187 6.66 -13.77 -11.41
C PRO A 187 5.14 -13.75 -11.66
N ASP A 188 4.34 -14.28 -10.70
CA ASP A 188 2.88 -14.45 -10.86
C ASP A 188 2.10 -13.14 -10.68
N SER A 189 2.72 -12.14 -10.04
CA SER A 189 2.12 -10.82 -9.79
C SER A 189 3.10 -9.71 -10.09
N VAL A 190 2.57 -8.52 -10.37
CA VAL A 190 3.38 -7.30 -10.43
C VAL A 190 3.79 -6.93 -9.02
N ASN A 191 5.11 -6.99 -8.72
CA ASN A 191 5.65 -6.58 -7.42
C ASN A 191 5.77 -5.06 -7.40
N THR A 192 4.89 -4.38 -6.69
CA THR A 192 4.84 -2.92 -6.68
C THR A 192 5.78 -2.32 -5.66
N VAL A 193 6.42 -1.22 -6.03
CA VAL A 193 7.16 -0.36 -5.12
C VAL A 193 6.19 0.70 -4.59
N ARG A 194 5.76 0.58 -3.33
CA ARG A 194 5.01 1.63 -2.63
C ARG A 194 5.97 2.72 -2.21
N ILE A 195 5.88 3.89 -2.83
CA ILE A 195 6.66 5.08 -2.49
C ILE A 195 5.72 6.12 -1.90
N VAL A 196 5.96 6.50 -0.65
CA VAL A 196 5.16 7.54 0.00
C VAL A 196 5.88 8.86 -0.06
N THR A 197 5.19 9.86 -0.63
CA THR A 197 5.70 11.23 -0.79
C THR A 197 4.94 12.22 0.08
N LEU A 198 5.67 13.23 0.54
CA LEU A 198 5.14 14.39 1.23
C LEU A 198 5.66 15.64 0.53
N VAL A 199 4.76 16.52 0.08
CA VAL A 199 5.14 17.78 -0.56
C VAL A 199 5.50 18.79 0.53
N THR A 200 6.71 19.32 0.43
CA THR A 200 7.31 20.31 1.33
C THR A 200 7.70 21.56 0.54
N ALA A 201 8.32 22.54 1.19
CA ALA A 201 8.89 23.71 0.50
C ALA A 201 10.00 23.34 -0.51
N GLN A 202 10.62 22.16 -0.37
CA GLN A 202 11.63 21.61 -1.28
C GLN A 202 11.04 20.69 -2.36
N GLY A 203 9.71 20.70 -2.53
CA GLY A 203 8.98 19.79 -3.43
C GLY A 203 8.63 18.45 -2.78
N ALA A 204 8.22 17.48 -3.60
CA ALA A 204 7.84 16.15 -3.13
C ALA A 204 9.06 15.37 -2.64
N GLN A 205 9.06 15.02 -1.35
CA GLN A 205 10.09 14.25 -0.67
C GLN A 205 9.60 12.85 -0.35
N MET A 206 10.45 11.83 -0.56
CA MET A 206 10.15 10.47 -0.14
C MET A 206 10.17 10.37 1.40
N VAL A 207 9.08 9.93 1.98
CA VAL A 207 9.01 9.62 3.41
C VAL A 207 9.54 8.22 3.68
N TYR A 208 9.01 7.23 2.96
CA TYR A 208 9.48 5.85 3.00
C TYR A 208 9.13 5.13 1.68
N ALA A 209 9.75 3.98 1.46
CA ALA A 209 9.39 3.08 0.39
C ALA A 209 9.36 1.63 0.89
N LEU A 210 8.48 0.83 0.29
CA LEU A 210 8.31 -0.61 0.53
C LEU A 210 8.17 -1.31 -0.82
N VAL A 211 8.67 -2.54 -0.95
CA VAL A 211 8.22 -3.44 -2.02
C VAL A 211 7.11 -4.31 -1.47
N ARG A 212 6.00 -4.40 -2.20
CA ARG A 212 4.96 -5.41 -2.00
C ARG A 212 5.17 -6.52 -3.01
N MET A 213 5.02 -7.76 -2.59
CA MET A 213 5.24 -8.94 -3.41
C MET A 213 4.21 -10.02 -3.09
N GLY A 214 3.75 -10.71 -4.12
CA GLY A 214 2.84 -11.85 -3.96
C GLY A 214 3.53 -13.02 -3.27
N MET A 215 2.74 -13.99 -2.81
CA MET A 215 3.21 -15.25 -2.24
C MET A 215 3.13 -16.41 -3.25
N GLY A 216 2.85 -16.10 -4.54
CA GLY A 216 2.62 -17.07 -5.61
C GLY A 216 1.16 -17.49 -5.75
N GLY A 217 0.78 -17.93 -6.96
CA GLY A 217 -0.55 -18.46 -7.27
C GLY A 217 -1.68 -17.45 -7.40
N VAL A 218 -1.40 -16.14 -7.24
CA VAL A 218 -2.37 -15.05 -7.42
C VAL A 218 -1.73 -13.89 -8.19
N CYS A 219 -2.54 -13.21 -9.00
CA CYS A 219 -2.07 -12.12 -9.87
C CYS A 219 -1.96 -10.75 -9.17
N VAL A 220 -2.18 -10.69 -7.84
CA VAL A 220 -2.11 -9.45 -7.05
C VAL A 220 -1.07 -9.58 -5.93
N ASP A 221 -0.32 -8.49 -5.69
CA ASP A 221 0.71 -8.39 -4.64
C ASP A 221 0.17 -7.87 -3.30
N ASN A 222 -1.15 -7.74 -3.18
CA ASN A 222 -1.77 -7.03 -2.07
C ASN A 222 -1.54 -7.74 -0.73
N VAL A 223 -1.01 -7.00 0.25
CA VAL A 223 -0.73 -7.49 1.61
C VAL A 223 -1.99 -8.03 2.28
N SER A 224 -3.15 -7.37 2.08
CA SER A 224 -4.44 -7.83 2.62
C SER A 224 -4.90 -9.16 2.01
N SER A 225 -4.45 -9.50 0.81
CA SER A 225 -4.73 -10.77 0.13
C SER A 225 -3.70 -11.87 0.48
N GLY A 226 -2.75 -11.58 1.36
CA GLY A 226 -1.73 -12.50 1.82
C GLY A 226 -0.36 -12.30 1.17
N GLY A 227 -0.14 -11.18 0.49
CA GLY A 227 1.19 -10.77 0.04
C GLY A 227 2.13 -10.41 1.19
N MET A 228 3.39 -10.18 0.84
CA MET A 228 4.44 -9.75 1.76
C MET A 228 4.89 -8.33 1.43
N TYR A 229 5.56 -7.69 2.38
CA TYR A 229 6.25 -6.42 2.14
C TYR A 229 7.62 -6.38 2.81
N ALA A 230 8.57 -5.70 2.15
CA ALA A 230 9.89 -5.45 2.67
C ALA A 230 10.27 -3.97 2.54
N PRO A 231 10.98 -3.38 3.51
CA PRO A 231 11.35 -1.98 3.48
C PRO A 231 12.53 -1.74 2.52
N VAL A 232 12.47 -0.58 1.86
CA VAL A 232 13.44 -0.12 0.87
C VAL A 232 14.22 1.07 1.44
N ASN A 233 15.54 1.03 1.33
CA ASN A 233 16.39 2.16 1.70
C ASN A 233 16.39 3.26 0.61
N GLU A 234 17.10 4.35 0.85
CA GLU A 234 17.19 5.50 -0.07
C GLU A 234 17.89 5.19 -1.40
N HIS A 235 18.61 4.06 -1.48
CA HIS A 235 19.32 3.59 -2.68
C HIS A 235 18.53 2.51 -3.46
N GLY A 236 17.29 2.21 -3.04
CA GLY A 236 16.45 1.21 -3.71
C GLY A 236 16.76 -0.23 -3.34
N GLN A 237 17.48 -0.47 -2.24
CA GLN A 237 17.80 -1.81 -1.77
C GLN A 237 16.85 -2.24 -0.65
N LEU A 238 16.37 -3.48 -0.69
CA LEU A 238 15.68 -4.11 0.42
C LEU A 238 16.67 -4.38 1.55
N TYR A 239 16.45 -3.79 2.73
CA TYR A 239 17.47 -3.84 3.80
C TYR A 239 17.06 -4.69 5.01
N ARG A 240 15.87 -5.31 4.95
CA ARG A 240 15.34 -6.24 5.96
C ARG A 240 14.53 -7.34 5.28
N PRO A 241 14.26 -8.47 5.97
CA PRO A 241 13.38 -9.52 5.48
C PRO A 241 11.97 -9.00 5.15
N ALA A 242 11.24 -9.72 4.29
CA ALA A 242 9.83 -9.42 4.07
C ALA A 242 8.99 -9.92 5.23
N PHE A 243 7.90 -9.19 5.52
CA PHE A 243 6.89 -9.56 6.50
C PHE A 243 5.57 -9.87 5.81
N CYS A 244 4.89 -10.92 6.26
CA CYS A 244 3.55 -11.27 5.81
C CYS A 244 2.55 -11.17 6.97
N ASP A 245 1.61 -10.21 6.89
CA ASP A 245 0.61 -9.98 7.94
C ASP A 245 -0.26 -11.21 8.20
N LYS A 246 -0.59 -11.97 7.15
CA LYS A 246 -1.46 -13.13 7.25
C LYS A 246 -0.84 -14.26 8.06
N THR A 247 0.47 -14.46 7.95
CA THR A 247 1.20 -15.52 8.67
C THR A 247 1.87 -15.03 9.94
N GLY A 248 2.06 -13.71 10.10
CA GLY A 248 2.84 -13.09 11.17
C GLY A 248 4.33 -13.41 11.09
N LYS A 249 4.86 -13.82 9.93
CA LYS A 249 6.24 -14.30 9.80
C LYS A 249 7.10 -13.40 8.94
N TYR A 250 8.39 -13.41 9.26
CA TYR A 250 9.45 -12.82 8.43
C TYR A 250 10.05 -13.85 7.50
N TYR A 251 10.40 -13.44 6.29
CA TYR A 251 10.96 -14.27 5.23
C TYR A 251 12.25 -13.64 4.71
N GLU A 252 13.38 -14.30 4.95
CA GLU A 252 14.68 -13.91 4.38
C GLU A 252 14.76 -14.22 2.89
N ARG A 253 14.05 -15.29 2.48
CA ARG A 253 13.93 -15.74 1.09
C ARG A 253 12.46 -15.84 0.70
N HIS A 254 12.18 -15.46 -0.54
CA HIS A 254 10.81 -15.61 -1.07
C HIS A 254 10.43 -17.11 -1.09
N PRO A 255 9.28 -17.49 -0.50
CA PRO A 255 8.97 -18.92 -0.26
C PRO A 255 8.75 -19.73 -1.54
N VAL A 256 8.40 -19.08 -2.66
CA VAL A 256 8.16 -19.77 -3.94
C VAL A 256 9.40 -19.74 -4.83
N THR A 257 10.03 -18.57 -4.98
CA THR A 257 11.16 -18.40 -5.91
C THR A 257 12.52 -18.70 -5.27
N GLY A 258 12.61 -18.72 -3.93
CA GLY A 258 13.87 -18.85 -3.21
C GLY A 258 14.77 -17.61 -3.27
N THR A 259 14.32 -16.55 -3.91
CA THR A 259 15.09 -15.30 -4.06
C THR A 259 15.38 -14.68 -2.70
N GLU A 260 16.63 -14.31 -2.47
CA GLU A 260 17.06 -13.58 -1.29
C GLU A 260 16.46 -12.18 -1.28
N ILE A 261 15.79 -11.82 -0.18
CA ILE A 261 15.05 -10.56 -0.06
C ILE A 261 15.97 -9.46 0.44
N THR A 262 16.64 -9.68 1.57
CA THR A 262 17.58 -8.70 2.09
C THR A 262 18.76 -8.56 1.13
N GLY A 263 19.06 -7.33 0.74
CA GLY A 263 20.10 -7.04 -0.25
C GLY A 263 19.60 -6.97 -1.70
N PHE A 264 18.34 -7.36 -1.95
CA PHE A 264 17.78 -7.26 -3.30
C PHE A 264 17.75 -5.79 -3.77
N GLN A 265 18.29 -5.54 -4.96
CA GLN A 265 18.33 -4.21 -5.57
C GLN A 265 17.15 -4.03 -6.52
N ILE A 266 16.30 -3.03 -6.26
CA ILE A 266 15.23 -2.63 -7.16
C ILE A 266 15.84 -1.95 -8.38
N PRO A 267 15.60 -2.46 -9.60
CA PRO A 267 16.09 -1.78 -10.80
C PRO A 267 15.39 -0.42 -10.98
N LEU A 268 16.08 0.54 -11.54
CA LEU A 268 15.53 1.86 -11.92
C LEU A 268 14.86 2.63 -10.76
N PHE A 269 15.27 2.41 -9.52
CA PHE A 269 14.62 3.01 -8.34
C PHE A 269 14.64 4.54 -8.35
N ASP A 270 15.75 5.17 -8.77
CA ASP A 270 15.84 6.63 -8.87
C ASP A 270 14.85 7.19 -9.88
N GLN A 271 14.61 6.48 -10.99
CA GLN A 271 13.60 6.85 -11.97
C GLN A 271 12.19 6.70 -11.39
N ALA A 272 11.95 5.67 -10.56
CA ALA A 272 10.67 5.50 -9.86
C ALA A 272 10.41 6.65 -8.87
N LEU A 273 11.44 7.13 -8.16
CA LEU A 273 11.34 8.33 -7.31
C LEU A 273 10.98 9.58 -8.13
N GLU A 274 11.62 9.78 -9.27
CA GLU A 274 11.34 10.96 -10.11
C GLU A 274 9.93 10.86 -10.76
N LEU A 275 9.49 9.66 -11.12
CA LEU A 275 8.11 9.41 -11.54
C LEU A 275 7.11 9.86 -10.47
N CYS A 276 7.33 9.48 -9.20
CA CYS A 276 6.47 9.89 -8.08
C CYS A 276 6.52 11.40 -7.84
N ARG A 277 7.67 12.04 -7.97
CA ARG A 277 7.80 13.50 -7.89
C ARG A 277 7.01 14.20 -9.01
N THR A 278 7.10 13.66 -10.23
CA THR A 278 6.36 14.18 -11.38
C THR A 278 4.86 14.02 -11.19
N ALA A 279 4.41 12.86 -10.70
CA ALA A 279 3.01 12.63 -10.38
C ALA A 279 2.51 13.56 -9.26
N SER A 280 3.32 13.75 -8.20
CA SER A 280 2.98 14.65 -7.10
C SER A 280 2.77 16.09 -7.58
N ARG A 281 3.63 16.61 -8.46
CA ARG A 281 3.50 17.97 -9.03
C ARG A 281 2.17 18.23 -9.75
N ARG A 282 1.51 17.19 -10.28
CA ARG A 282 0.21 17.34 -10.98
C ARG A 282 -0.96 17.61 -10.05
N VAL A 283 -0.86 17.13 -8.83
CA VAL A 283 -1.96 17.16 -7.85
C VAL A 283 -1.61 17.92 -6.57
N GLU A 284 -0.39 18.43 -6.42
CA GLU A 284 0.13 19.04 -5.18
C GLU A 284 -0.63 20.29 -4.72
N ALA A 285 -1.42 20.91 -5.61
CA ALA A 285 -2.30 22.01 -5.22
C ALA A 285 -3.28 21.56 -4.13
N HIS A 286 -3.72 20.30 -4.15
CA HIS A 286 -4.76 19.77 -3.29
C HIS A 286 -4.35 18.50 -2.53
N LEU A 287 -3.43 17.70 -3.09
CA LEU A 287 -3.02 16.41 -2.53
C LEU A 287 -1.51 16.39 -2.37
N LYS A 288 -1.03 16.47 -1.13
CA LYS A 288 0.39 16.66 -0.78
C LYS A 288 1.01 15.47 -0.06
N TYR A 289 0.20 14.52 0.43
CA TYR A 289 0.64 13.32 1.12
C TYR A 289 0.01 12.11 0.46
N ILE A 290 0.81 11.40 -0.36
CA ILE A 290 0.31 10.35 -1.26
C ILE A 290 1.23 9.14 -1.20
N GLY A 291 0.62 7.95 -1.19
CA GLY A 291 1.32 6.68 -1.41
C GLY A 291 1.15 6.24 -2.87
N TRP A 292 2.23 6.23 -3.62
CA TRP A 292 2.27 5.81 -5.02
C TRP A 292 2.63 4.33 -5.13
N ASP A 293 1.90 3.57 -5.90
CA ASP A 293 2.27 2.23 -6.31
C ASP A 293 2.90 2.29 -7.69
N VAL A 294 4.15 1.87 -7.78
CA VAL A 294 4.96 1.92 -8.99
C VAL A 294 5.34 0.52 -9.40
N ALA A 295 5.10 0.17 -10.64
CA ALA A 295 5.64 -1.04 -11.24
C ALA A 295 6.92 -0.71 -12.02
N ILE A 296 7.91 -1.57 -11.92
CA ILE A 296 9.13 -1.45 -12.70
C ILE A 296 8.99 -2.32 -13.95
N THR A 297 9.10 -1.71 -15.12
CA THR A 297 9.05 -2.38 -16.44
C THR A 297 10.40 -2.30 -17.13
N PRO A 298 10.66 -3.09 -18.18
CA PRO A 298 11.87 -2.98 -18.99
C PRO A 298 12.06 -1.58 -19.60
N ASP A 299 10.96 -0.88 -19.87
CA ASP A 299 10.94 0.43 -20.52
C ASP A 299 10.90 1.59 -19.50
N GLY A 300 11.15 1.29 -18.23
CA GLY A 300 11.14 2.23 -17.12
C GLY A 300 9.98 2.04 -16.16
N PRO A 301 9.96 2.79 -15.03
CA PRO A 301 8.90 2.73 -14.06
C PRO A 301 7.59 3.30 -14.61
N VAL A 302 6.46 2.77 -14.12
CA VAL A 302 5.10 3.21 -14.47
C VAL A 302 4.22 3.29 -13.23
N LEU A 303 3.27 4.22 -13.21
CA LEU A 303 2.28 4.28 -12.13
C LEU A 303 1.27 3.15 -12.25
N VAL A 304 0.86 2.61 -11.10
CA VAL A 304 -0.23 1.64 -10.97
C VAL A 304 -1.43 2.28 -10.32
N GLU A 305 -1.24 2.90 -9.16
CA GLU A 305 -2.28 3.62 -8.41
C GLU A 305 -1.69 4.67 -7.46
N GLY A 306 -2.54 5.57 -6.97
CA GLY A 306 -2.24 6.53 -5.92
C GLY A 306 -3.18 6.37 -4.73
N ASN A 307 -2.65 6.51 -3.50
CA ASN A 307 -3.40 6.36 -2.27
C ASN A 307 -3.40 7.66 -1.47
N ASN A 308 -4.56 8.26 -1.27
CA ASN A 308 -4.74 9.52 -0.55
C ASN A 308 -4.65 9.41 0.99
N LEU A 309 -4.64 8.19 1.50
CA LEU A 309 -4.41 7.87 2.90
C LEU A 309 -3.31 6.79 2.97
N PRO A 310 -2.03 7.19 2.84
CA PRO A 310 -0.91 6.25 2.93
C PRO A 310 -0.91 5.50 4.26
N GLY A 311 -0.54 4.21 4.23
CA GLY A 311 -0.33 3.42 5.43
C GLY A 311 0.79 4.01 6.28
N TYR A 312 0.70 3.88 7.59
CA TYR A 312 1.72 4.34 8.55
C TYR A 312 2.35 3.17 9.32
N ASP A 313 1.73 2.02 9.28
CA ASP A 313 2.03 0.84 10.07
C ASP A 313 3.15 -0.01 9.46
N MET A 314 3.06 -0.35 8.18
CA MET A 314 4.04 -1.21 7.50
C MET A 314 5.47 -0.66 7.55
N CYS A 315 5.65 0.67 7.45
CA CYS A 315 6.97 1.30 7.54
C CYS A 315 7.53 1.36 8.97
N GLN A 316 6.75 0.96 9.97
CA GLN A 316 7.12 0.94 11.39
C GLN A 316 7.11 -0.47 11.99
N ASN A 317 7.07 -1.50 11.15
CA ASN A 317 7.09 -2.89 11.59
C ASN A 317 8.33 -3.17 12.46
N ALA A 318 8.15 -3.90 13.57
CA ALA A 318 9.16 -4.15 14.58
C ALA A 318 10.46 -4.79 14.05
N GLY A 319 10.35 -5.66 13.05
CA GLY A 319 11.51 -6.29 12.40
C GLY A 319 12.19 -5.41 11.36
N HIS A 320 11.58 -4.27 11.00
CA HIS A 320 12.08 -3.37 9.97
C HIS A 320 12.77 -2.13 10.53
N VAL A 321 12.35 -1.66 11.71
CA VAL A 321 12.85 -0.42 12.30
C VAL A 321 13.18 -0.58 13.78
N ASP A 322 14.19 0.14 14.25
CA ASP A 322 14.55 0.18 15.67
C ASP A 322 13.74 1.24 16.43
N GLU A 323 13.30 2.29 15.75
CA GLU A 323 12.43 3.35 16.26
C GLU A 323 11.32 3.68 15.24
N GLY A 324 10.29 4.39 15.69
CA GLY A 324 9.16 4.77 14.84
C GLY A 324 9.50 5.89 13.85
N MET A 325 8.61 6.09 12.90
CA MET A 325 8.79 7.02 11.78
C MET A 325 8.35 8.47 12.07
N LEU A 326 7.73 8.74 13.23
CA LEU A 326 7.22 10.07 13.57
C LEU A 326 8.30 11.16 13.46
N PRO A 327 9.54 10.98 13.96
CA PRO A 327 10.58 12.00 13.83
C PRO A 327 10.94 12.32 12.37
N ARG A 328 10.89 11.33 11.47
CA ARG A 328 11.13 11.54 10.04
C ARG A 328 10.04 12.38 9.39
N PHE A 329 8.78 12.10 9.70
CA PHE A 329 7.65 12.91 9.23
C PHE A 329 7.75 14.36 9.72
N GLU A 330 7.99 14.56 11.01
CA GLU A 330 8.09 15.89 11.60
C GLU A 330 9.28 16.69 11.07
N LYS A 331 10.42 16.02 10.82
CA LYS A 331 11.58 16.64 10.19
C LYS A 331 11.26 17.14 8.78
N LEU A 332 10.54 16.36 7.96
CA LEU A 332 10.14 16.77 6.61
C LEU A 332 9.13 17.91 6.64
N LEU A 333 8.21 17.90 7.60
CA LEU A 333 7.21 18.95 7.80
C LEU A 333 7.80 20.24 8.39
N GLY A 334 8.95 20.15 9.07
CA GLY A 334 9.52 21.26 9.86
C GLY A 334 8.72 21.62 11.12
N ARG A 335 7.75 20.75 11.52
CA ARG A 335 6.89 20.96 12.69
C ARG A 335 6.32 19.64 13.23
N PRO A 336 5.89 19.60 14.51
CA PRO A 336 5.20 18.44 15.06
C PRO A 336 3.86 18.14 14.37
N ILE A 337 3.50 16.86 14.35
CA ILE A 337 2.16 16.38 13.96
C ILE A 337 1.30 16.32 15.23
N MET A 338 0.29 17.17 15.26
CA MET A 338 -0.62 17.31 16.41
C MET A 338 -1.91 16.52 16.20
#